data_745c5271beae97f433a9888235129ad9
#
_entry.id   745c5271beae97f433a9888235129ad9
#
_cell.length_a   1.000
_cell.length_b   1.000
_cell.length_c   1.000
_cell.angle_alpha   90.00
_cell.angle_beta   90.00
_cell.angle_gamma   90.00
#
_symmetry.space_group_name_H-M   'P 1'
#
loop_
_entity.id
_entity.type
_entity.pdbx_description
1 polymer ?
#
loop_
_entity_poly.entity_id
_entity_poly.type
_entity_poly.pdbx_seq_one_letter_code
_entity_poly.pdbx_strand_id
1 'polypeptide(L)'
;MTDLTIARRIAEALEPAEESADKTLGTVHGARQVLEVGPGMGVLTRFLLPVYGDRLTVAEIDTESVAYLRVHYPELRIVEGDFLQMDLAERYAAEGGVDVIGNFPYNISSQIFFKVLDYKEIVPQVVGMIQREVAVRLAAPPGGKEYGILSVLLQAYYDIEYLFTVPPGVFNPPPKVQSAVIRLRRNAVERLDCDETLFRKIVKATFNQRRKTIRNSLCSAFPTVRQAVAEGRVEPHASFSSRPETLSVQQFVDLTRWTATLL
;
A
#
# COMPACT_ATOMS: atom_id res chain seq x y z
N MET A 1 7.37 4.65 19.97
CA MET A 1 8.78 4.49 19.54
C MET A 1 9.63 5.47 20.34
N THR A 2 10.78 5.01 20.87
CA THR A 2 11.67 5.82 21.72
C THR A 2 13.06 6.02 21.10
N ASP A 3 13.42 5.21 20.12
CA ASP A 3 14.70 5.29 19.43
C ASP A 3 14.66 6.31 18.30
N LEU A 4 15.37 7.42 18.51
CA LEU A 4 15.44 8.55 17.57
C LEU A 4 16.27 8.23 16.32
N THR A 5 17.22 7.28 16.41
CA THR A 5 18.01 6.84 15.25
C THR A 5 17.12 6.09 14.25
N ILE A 6 16.28 5.21 14.77
CA ILE A 6 15.30 4.51 13.93
C ILE A 6 14.27 5.49 13.33
N ALA A 7 13.76 6.44 14.13
CA ALA A 7 12.84 7.45 13.64
C ALA A 7 13.44 8.28 12.51
N ARG A 8 14.69 8.72 12.66
CA ARG A 8 15.42 9.44 11.61
C ARG A 8 15.55 8.61 10.34
N ARG A 9 15.97 7.34 10.46
CA ARG A 9 16.11 6.45 9.31
C ARG A 9 14.78 6.22 8.57
N ILE A 10 13.66 6.20 9.29
CA ILE A 10 12.32 6.10 8.66
C ILE A 10 12.01 7.39 7.89
N ALA A 11 12.25 8.54 8.50
CA ALA A 11 12.03 9.83 7.84
C ALA A 11 12.90 10.00 6.58
N GLU A 12 14.19 9.63 6.66
CA GLU A 12 15.14 9.67 5.55
C GLU A 12 14.84 8.64 4.45
N ALA A 13 14.03 7.61 4.73
CA ALA A 13 13.60 6.65 3.71
C ALA A 13 12.54 7.22 2.76
N LEU A 14 11.91 8.34 3.10
CA LEU A 14 11.03 9.08 2.20
C LEU A 14 11.90 9.89 1.23
N GLU A 15 11.87 9.52 -0.05
CA GLU A 15 12.64 10.20 -1.08
C GLU A 15 11.90 11.47 -1.50
N PRO A 16 12.57 12.63 -1.51
CA PRO A 16 11.99 13.85 -2.05
C PRO A 16 11.53 13.63 -3.49
N ALA A 17 10.43 14.26 -3.89
CA ALA A 17 10.10 14.31 -5.30
C ALA A 17 11.28 14.93 -6.05
N GLU A 18 11.81 14.24 -7.06
CA GLU A 18 12.74 14.89 -7.98
C GLU A 18 12.01 16.09 -8.57
N GLU A 19 12.63 17.26 -8.50
CA GLU A 19 12.20 18.40 -9.31
C GLU A 19 12.45 17.98 -10.76
N SER A 20 11.45 17.34 -11.38
CA SER A 20 11.56 17.00 -12.80
C SER A 20 11.58 18.31 -13.56
N ALA A 21 12.76 18.65 -14.04
CA ALA A 21 13.01 19.77 -14.95
C ALA A 21 12.40 19.52 -16.34
N ASP A 22 11.22 18.95 -16.42
CA ASP A 22 10.48 18.87 -17.68
C ASP A 22 9.75 20.19 -17.92
N LYS A 23 10.53 21.15 -18.43
CA LYS A 23 10.09 22.49 -18.81
C LYS A 23 9.14 22.52 -20.03
N THR A 24 8.76 21.37 -20.58
CA THR A 24 8.02 21.32 -21.86
C THR A 24 6.49 21.41 -21.71
N LEU A 25 5.92 21.30 -20.51
CA LEU A 25 4.46 21.34 -20.30
C LEU A 25 3.94 22.48 -19.42
N GLY A 26 4.78 23.44 -19.02
CA GLY A 26 4.31 24.66 -18.32
C GLY A 26 3.63 24.45 -16.95
N THR A 27 3.54 23.23 -16.46
CA THR A 27 3.10 22.89 -15.11
C THR A 27 4.32 22.65 -14.25
N VAL A 28 4.64 23.64 -13.41
CA VAL A 28 5.52 23.45 -12.26
C VAL A 28 4.77 22.47 -11.36
N HIS A 29 5.07 21.17 -11.45
CA HIS A 29 4.66 20.24 -10.42
C HIS A 29 5.38 20.66 -9.15
N GLY A 30 4.67 21.39 -8.29
CA GLY A 30 5.13 21.77 -6.98
C GLY A 30 5.59 20.52 -6.23
N ALA A 31 6.59 20.66 -5.38
CA ALA A 31 7.05 19.57 -4.54
C ALA A 31 5.86 18.95 -3.79
N ARG A 32 5.68 17.62 -3.91
CA ARG A 32 4.52 16.89 -3.37
C ARG A 32 4.31 17.15 -1.88
N GLN A 33 3.06 17.05 -1.46
CA GLN A 33 2.68 17.05 -0.05
C GLN A 33 3.15 15.77 0.65
N VAL A 34 3.31 15.83 1.96
CA VAL A 34 3.65 14.67 2.80
C VAL A 34 2.58 14.52 3.88
N LEU A 35 2.05 13.32 4.03
CA LEU A 35 1.08 12.98 5.06
C LEU A 35 1.65 11.94 6.01
N GLU A 36 1.90 12.34 7.27
CA GLU A 36 2.24 11.41 8.34
C GLU A 36 0.96 10.84 8.96
N VAL A 37 0.84 9.52 8.98
CA VAL A 37 -0.31 8.81 9.57
C VAL A 37 0.03 8.31 10.96
N GLY A 38 -0.73 8.77 11.96
CA GLY A 38 -0.56 8.39 13.36
C GLY A 38 0.76 8.90 13.96
N PRO A 39 1.01 10.21 13.98
CA PRO A 39 2.25 10.80 14.53
C PRO A 39 2.42 10.53 16.03
N GLY A 40 1.31 10.32 16.77
CA GLY A 40 1.32 10.23 18.22
C GLY A 40 1.95 11.48 18.82
N MET A 41 3.00 11.30 19.62
CA MET A 41 3.73 12.42 20.25
C MET A 41 4.81 13.04 19.33
N GLY A 42 4.71 12.86 18.00
CA GLY A 42 5.56 13.54 17.02
C GLY A 42 6.98 13.01 16.88
N VAL A 43 7.19 11.71 17.12
CA VAL A 43 8.54 11.12 17.06
C VAL A 43 9.12 11.12 15.65
N LEU A 44 8.31 10.87 14.61
CA LEU A 44 8.72 11.03 13.21
C LEU A 44 8.60 12.49 12.78
N THR A 45 7.53 13.16 13.16
CA THR A 45 7.21 14.56 12.86
C THR A 45 8.42 15.48 13.08
N ARG A 46 9.17 15.28 14.18
CA ARG A 46 10.37 16.09 14.51
C ARG A 46 11.47 16.03 13.46
N PHE A 47 11.53 14.97 12.65
CA PHE A 47 12.49 14.83 11.55
C PHE A 47 11.89 15.25 10.20
N LEU A 48 10.57 15.13 10.05
CA LEU A 48 9.87 15.48 8.82
C LEU A 48 9.63 16.99 8.72
N LEU A 49 9.19 17.63 9.80
CA LEU A 49 8.80 19.04 9.80
C LEU A 49 9.93 19.98 9.34
N PRO A 50 11.19 19.84 9.78
CA PRO A 50 12.29 20.69 9.29
C PRO A 50 12.59 20.54 7.80
N VAL A 51 12.23 19.38 7.19
CA VAL A 51 12.51 19.08 5.78
C VAL A 51 11.35 19.53 4.90
N TYR A 52 10.11 19.27 5.32
CA TYR A 52 8.92 19.47 4.48
C TYR A 52 8.15 20.75 4.81
N GLY A 53 8.33 21.32 6.01
CA GLY A 53 7.68 22.58 6.42
C GLY A 53 6.16 22.54 6.19
N ASP A 54 5.63 23.54 5.48
CA ASP A 54 4.21 23.68 5.16
C ASP A 54 3.63 22.55 4.30
N ARG A 55 4.46 21.73 3.70
CA ARG A 55 4.03 20.55 2.92
C ARG A 55 3.73 19.34 3.80
N LEU A 56 4.09 19.37 5.08
CA LEU A 56 3.79 18.29 6.02
C LEU A 56 2.41 18.51 6.64
N THR A 57 1.57 17.49 6.50
CA THR A 57 0.32 17.35 7.24
C THR A 57 0.38 16.06 8.05
N VAL A 58 -0.21 16.04 9.24
CA VAL A 58 -0.36 14.82 10.03
C VAL A 58 -1.84 14.48 10.22
N ALA A 59 -2.18 13.20 10.18
CA ALA A 59 -3.51 12.68 10.50
C ALA A 59 -3.46 11.91 11.81
N GLU A 60 -4.19 12.38 12.83
CA GLU A 60 -4.21 11.78 14.16
C GLU A 60 -5.65 11.70 14.69
N ILE A 61 -6.00 10.51 15.20
CA ILE A 61 -7.34 10.26 15.76
C ILE A 61 -7.38 10.45 17.29
N ASP A 62 -6.21 10.33 17.95
CA ASP A 62 -6.12 10.46 19.40
C ASP A 62 -6.04 11.94 19.81
N THR A 63 -7.09 12.38 20.53
CA THR A 63 -7.24 13.77 20.95
C THR A 63 -6.14 14.26 21.90
N GLU A 64 -5.57 13.36 22.73
CA GLU A 64 -4.47 13.72 23.63
C GLU A 64 -3.18 13.98 22.83
N SER A 65 -2.92 13.12 21.83
CA SER A 65 -1.80 13.31 20.89
C SER A 65 -1.95 14.60 20.09
N VAL A 66 -3.16 14.89 19.60
CA VAL A 66 -3.46 16.15 18.89
C VAL A 66 -3.20 17.37 19.78
N ALA A 67 -3.66 17.35 21.04
CA ALA A 67 -3.41 18.43 21.99
C ALA A 67 -1.90 18.64 22.25
N TYR A 68 -1.17 17.54 22.42
CA TYR A 68 0.28 17.56 22.57
C TYR A 68 0.98 18.19 21.35
N LEU A 69 0.60 17.75 20.14
CA LEU A 69 1.20 18.23 18.89
C LEU A 69 0.96 19.73 18.68
N ARG A 70 -0.25 20.22 18.97
CA ARG A 70 -0.57 21.66 18.88
C ARG A 70 0.29 22.55 19.78
N VAL A 71 0.68 22.01 20.94
CA VAL A 71 1.55 22.75 21.88
C VAL A 71 3.01 22.71 21.46
N HIS A 72 3.50 21.55 20.99
CA HIS A 72 4.93 21.34 20.73
C HIS A 72 5.36 21.65 19.29
N TYR A 73 4.40 21.67 18.36
CA TYR A 73 4.60 21.93 16.93
C TYR A 73 3.50 22.88 16.42
N PRO A 74 3.50 24.15 16.86
CA PRO A 74 2.42 25.10 16.56
C PRO A 74 2.23 25.39 15.07
N GLU A 75 3.29 25.21 14.27
CA GLU A 75 3.29 25.38 12.81
C GLU A 75 2.78 24.14 12.04
N LEU A 76 2.59 23.00 12.72
CA LEU A 76 2.23 21.75 12.08
C LEU A 76 0.77 21.75 11.63
N ARG A 77 0.52 21.34 10.39
CA ARG A 77 -0.84 21.10 9.89
C ARG A 77 -1.38 19.78 10.42
N ILE A 78 -2.40 19.83 11.25
CA ILE A 78 -2.99 18.67 11.90
C ILE A 78 -4.42 18.47 11.39
N VAL A 79 -4.70 17.26 10.87
CA VAL A 79 -6.04 16.75 10.59
C VAL A 79 -6.41 15.80 11.72
N GLU A 80 -7.29 16.26 12.60
CA GLU A 80 -7.85 15.46 13.69
C GLU A 80 -8.93 14.53 13.12
N GLY A 81 -8.66 13.22 13.10
CA GLY A 81 -9.61 12.23 12.60
C GLY A 81 -8.97 10.94 12.11
N ASP A 82 -9.83 10.04 11.64
CA ASP A 82 -9.42 8.75 11.12
C ASP A 82 -8.90 8.88 9.68
N PHE A 83 -7.61 8.55 9.48
CA PHE A 83 -7.00 8.49 8.16
C PHE A 83 -7.81 7.64 7.17
N LEU A 84 -8.41 6.53 7.63
CA LEU A 84 -9.19 5.64 6.75
C LEU A 84 -10.46 6.32 6.19
N GLN A 85 -10.97 7.34 6.84
CA GLN A 85 -12.14 8.12 6.40
C GLN A 85 -11.78 9.37 5.57
N MET A 86 -10.50 9.76 5.50
CA MET A 86 -10.09 10.95 4.74
C MET A 86 -10.29 10.74 3.24
N ASP A 87 -10.82 11.73 2.54
CA ASP A 87 -10.72 11.81 1.07
C ASP A 87 -9.38 12.42 0.68
N LEU A 88 -8.46 11.57 0.19
CA LEU A 88 -7.14 12.01 -0.24
C LEU A 88 -7.20 12.78 -1.57
N ALA A 89 -8.16 12.47 -2.43
CA ALA A 89 -8.28 13.14 -3.72
C ALA A 89 -8.74 14.59 -3.53
N GLU A 90 -9.75 14.82 -2.69
CA GLU A 90 -10.22 16.16 -2.36
C GLU A 90 -9.10 17.04 -1.81
N ARG A 91 -8.20 16.46 -1.00
CA ARG A 91 -7.14 17.21 -0.32
C ARG A 91 -5.89 17.45 -1.15
N TYR A 92 -5.50 16.47 -1.98
CA TYR A 92 -4.15 16.44 -2.55
C TYR A 92 -4.08 16.30 -4.07
N ALA A 93 -5.21 16.03 -4.76
CA ALA A 93 -5.17 15.86 -6.22
C ALA A 93 -4.73 17.15 -6.94
N ALA A 94 -5.20 18.30 -6.48
CA ALA A 94 -4.82 19.60 -7.05
C ALA A 94 -3.36 19.99 -6.77
N GLU A 95 -2.72 19.36 -5.77
CA GLU A 95 -1.35 19.65 -5.34
C GLU A 95 -0.32 18.64 -5.89
N GLY A 96 -0.71 17.83 -6.89
CA GLY A 96 0.18 16.87 -7.53
C GLY A 96 0.38 15.56 -6.74
N GLY A 97 -0.45 15.32 -5.73
CA GLY A 97 -0.44 14.10 -4.91
C GLY A 97 0.22 14.25 -3.55
N VAL A 98 0.31 13.12 -2.83
CA VAL A 98 0.80 13.07 -1.46
C VAL A 98 1.64 11.81 -1.22
N ASP A 99 2.82 12.00 -0.65
CA ASP A 99 3.63 10.89 -0.13
C ASP A 99 3.15 10.55 1.29
N VAL A 100 2.94 9.28 1.57
CA VAL A 100 2.41 8.80 2.85
C VAL A 100 3.51 8.18 3.69
N ILE A 101 3.64 8.60 4.94
CA ILE A 101 4.63 8.04 5.87
C ILE A 101 4.01 7.79 7.24
N GLY A 102 4.53 6.81 7.99
CA GLY A 102 4.11 6.63 9.37
C GLY A 102 4.63 5.37 10.04
N ASN A 103 4.48 5.39 11.37
CA ASN A 103 4.51 4.19 12.19
C ASN A 103 3.09 3.64 12.27
N PHE A 104 2.68 2.85 11.27
CA PHE A 104 1.29 2.45 11.11
C PHE A 104 0.82 1.54 12.25
N PRO A 105 -0.36 1.83 12.85
CA PRO A 105 -0.95 0.94 13.83
C PRO A 105 -1.15 -0.46 13.24
N TYR A 106 -0.71 -1.50 13.96
CA TYR A 106 -0.68 -2.87 13.43
C TYR A 106 -2.04 -3.41 13.03
N ASN A 107 -3.09 -3.04 13.79
CA ASN A 107 -4.46 -3.50 13.58
C ASN A 107 -5.11 -2.94 12.30
N ILE A 108 -4.62 -1.82 11.77
CA ILE A 108 -5.17 -1.19 10.56
C ILE A 108 -4.17 -1.12 9.39
N SER A 109 -2.95 -1.63 9.55
CA SER A 109 -1.91 -1.52 8.52
C SER A 109 -2.36 -2.04 7.15
N SER A 110 -3.07 -3.18 7.10
CA SER A 110 -3.63 -3.70 5.85
C SER A 110 -4.69 -2.78 5.24
N GLN A 111 -5.51 -2.13 6.05
CA GLN A 111 -6.53 -1.17 5.59
C GLN A 111 -5.88 0.10 5.01
N ILE A 112 -4.78 0.56 5.61
CA ILE A 112 -3.97 1.67 5.09
C ILE A 112 -3.49 1.33 3.67
N PHE A 113 -2.96 0.13 3.43
CA PHE A 113 -2.51 -0.27 2.09
C PHE A 113 -3.65 -0.45 1.09
N PHE A 114 -4.83 -0.91 1.52
CA PHE A 114 -6.01 -0.91 0.64
C PHE A 114 -6.42 0.51 0.26
N LYS A 115 -6.40 1.44 1.21
CA LYS A 115 -6.66 2.85 0.93
C LYS A 115 -5.63 3.44 -0.04
N VAL A 116 -4.35 3.15 0.15
CA VAL A 116 -3.29 3.55 -0.79
C VAL A 116 -3.59 3.06 -2.21
N LEU A 117 -4.04 1.81 -2.36
CA LEU A 117 -4.45 1.25 -3.66
C LEU A 117 -5.66 1.98 -4.28
N ASP A 118 -6.60 2.41 -3.45
CA ASP A 118 -7.78 3.13 -3.93
C ASP A 118 -7.44 4.56 -4.40
N TYR A 119 -6.32 5.12 -3.89
CA TYR A 119 -5.79 6.44 -4.24
C TYR A 119 -4.43 6.38 -4.97
N LYS A 120 -4.13 5.26 -5.64
CA LYS A 120 -2.83 5.01 -6.29
C LYS A 120 -2.39 6.08 -7.30
N GLU A 121 -3.35 6.80 -7.88
CA GLU A 121 -3.07 7.87 -8.87
C GLU A 121 -2.44 9.11 -8.24
N ILE A 122 -2.65 9.30 -6.94
CA ILE A 122 -2.18 10.48 -6.20
C ILE A 122 -1.27 10.15 -5.02
N VAL A 123 -0.99 8.86 -4.79
CA VAL A 123 -0.07 8.40 -3.74
C VAL A 123 1.15 7.74 -4.41
N PRO A 124 2.14 8.51 -4.84
CA PRO A 124 3.30 7.98 -5.57
C PRO A 124 4.28 7.23 -4.68
N GLN A 125 4.34 7.53 -3.38
CA GLN A 125 5.27 6.89 -2.45
C GLN A 125 4.62 6.64 -1.08
N VAL A 126 5.00 5.52 -0.47
CA VAL A 126 4.63 5.19 0.92
C VAL A 126 5.86 4.67 1.66
N VAL A 127 6.14 5.22 2.84
CA VAL A 127 7.13 4.66 3.78
C VAL A 127 6.40 4.28 5.06
N GLY A 128 6.34 2.99 5.35
CA GLY A 128 5.59 2.49 6.50
C GLY A 128 6.42 1.59 7.41
N MET A 129 6.36 1.84 8.72
CA MET A 129 6.78 0.85 9.71
C MET A 129 5.56 0.04 10.13
N ILE A 130 5.63 -1.28 9.97
CA ILE A 130 4.55 -2.24 10.19
C ILE A 130 5.09 -3.50 10.88
N GLN A 131 4.22 -4.45 11.23
CA GLN A 131 4.68 -5.75 11.69
C GLN A 131 5.56 -6.42 10.63
N ARG A 132 6.67 -7.02 11.06
CA ARG A 132 7.63 -7.68 10.17
C ARG A 132 6.97 -8.74 9.28
N GLU A 133 6.05 -9.52 9.81
CA GLU A 133 5.33 -10.54 9.04
C GLU A 133 4.53 -9.92 7.88
N VAL A 134 3.88 -8.78 8.12
CA VAL A 134 3.13 -8.06 7.08
C VAL A 134 4.10 -7.50 6.02
N ALA A 135 5.21 -6.90 6.44
CA ALA A 135 6.23 -6.38 5.54
C ALA A 135 6.80 -7.48 4.61
N VAL A 136 7.13 -8.64 5.18
CA VAL A 136 7.60 -9.80 4.41
C VAL A 136 6.56 -10.26 3.41
N ARG A 137 5.28 -10.29 3.79
CA ARG A 137 4.19 -10.65 2.86
C ARG A 137 4.08 -9.68 1.71
N LEU A 138 4.10 -8.37 1.98
CA LEU A 138 3.95 -7.35 0.93
C LEU A 138 5.08 -7.40 -0.10
N ALA A 139 6.32 -7.63 0.36
CA ALA A 139 7.50 -7.70 -0.49
C ALA A 139 7.77 -9.10 -1.07
N ALA A 140 6.99 -10.13 -0.69
CA ALA A 140 7.23 -11.50 -1.13
C ALA A 140 7.03 -11.65 -2.64
N PRO A 141 7.92 -12.36 -3.36
CA PRO A 141 7.69 -12.75 -4.74
C PRO A 141 6.67 -13.91 -4.82
N PRO A 142 6.11 -14.18 -6.01
CA PRO A 142 5.31 -15.38 -6.26
C PRO A 142 6.06 -16.67 -5.90
N GLY A 143 5.32 -17.72 -5.47
CA GLY A 143 5.84 -19.06 -5.19
C GLY A 143 5.93 -19.40 -3.72
N GLY A 144 5.92 -18.42 -2.82
CA GLY A 144 6.06 -18.63 -1.37
C GLY A 144 4.74 -18.57 -0.60
N LYS A 145 4.79 -19.06 0.65
CA LYS A 145 3.63 -19.01 1.56
C LYS A 145 3.29 -17.59 2.03
N GLU A 146 4.23 -16.68 1.98
CA GLU A 146 4.09 -15.28 2.35
C GLU A 146 3.32 -14.47 1.31
N TYR A 147 3.45 -14.83 0.02
CA TYR A 147 2.76 -14.16 -1.08
C TYR A 147 1.23 -14.30 -0.94
N GLY A 148 0.51 -13.18 -1.02
CA GLY A 148 -0.92 -13.13 -0.73
C GLY A 148 -1.66 -12.04 -1.49
N ILE A 149 -2.91 -11.81 -1.11
CA ILE A 149 -3.79 -10.82 -1.77
C ILE A 149 -3.12 -9.45 -1.89
N LEU A 150 -2.63 -8.90 -0.77
CA LEU A 150 -2.00 -7.58 -0.78
C LEU A 150 -0.69 -7.57 -1.55
N SER A 151 0.07 -8.67 -1.57
CA SER A 151 1.28 -8.78 -2.40
C SER A 151 0.93 -8.58 -3.88
N VAL A 152 -0.06 -9.32 -4.40
CA VAL A 152 -0.50 -9.22 -5.81
C VAL A 152 -1.03 -7.82 -6.11
N LEU A 153 -1.95 -7.31 -5.27
CA LEU A 153 -2.64 -6.05 -5.56
C LEU A 153 -1.71 -4.85 -5.50
N LEU A 154 -0.77 -4.82 -4.53
CA LEU A 154 0.19 -3.72 -4.42
C LEU A 154 1.28 -3.82 -5.49
N GLN A 155 1.86 -5.00 -5.71
CA GLN A 155 2.91 -5.19 -6.70
C GLN A 155 2.41 -4.99 -8.15
N ALA A 156 1.10 -4.97 -8.38
CA ALA A 156 0.53 -4.57 -9.66
C ALA A 156 0.82 -3.10 -10.00
N TYR A 157 1.02 -2.24 -8.98
CA TYR A 157 1.16 -0.79 -9.17
C TYR A 157 2.35 -0.17 -8.45
N TYR A 158 3.01 -0.91 -7.56
CA TYR A 158 4.12 -0.42 -6.76
C TYR A 158 5.29 -1.39 -6.76
N ASP A 159 6.48 -0.85 -6.81
CA ASP A 159 7.71 -1.54 -6.43
C ASP A 159 7.83 -1.48 -4.91
N ILE A 160 8.02 -2.63 -4.28
CA ILE A 160 8.03 -2.75 -2.81
C ILE A 160 9.42 -3.16 -2.34
N GLU A 161 10.00 -2.33 -1.50
CA GLU A 161 11.31 -2.58 -0.89
C GLU A 161 11.17 -2.85 0.61
N TYR A 162 11.76 -3.94 1.08
CA TYR A 162 11.96 -4.20 2.50
C TYR A 162 13.26 -3.52 2.93
N LEU A 163 13.17 -2.41 3.66
CA LEU A 163 14.34 -1.59 3.97
C LEU A 163 15.15 -2.15 5.15
N PHE A 164 14.50 -2.36 6.30
CA PHE A 164 15.17 -2.91 7.49
C PHE A 164 14.18 -3.39 8.55
N THR A 165 14.68 -4.31 9.40
CA THR A 165 13.96 -4.80 10.58
C THR A 165 14.15 -3.87 11.76
N VAL A 166 13.09 -3.71 12.58
CA VAL A 166 13.09 -2.91 13.80
C VAL A 166 12.80 -3.80 15.00
N PRO A 167 13.71 -3.89 15.99
CA PRO A 167 13.51 -4.73 17.15
C PRO A 167 12.47 -4.16 18.11
N PRO A 168 11.79 -4.99 18.93
CA PRO A 168 10.77 -4.54 19.88
C PRO A 168 11.26 -3.55 20.93
N GLY A 169 12.54 -3.63 21.32
CA GLY A 169 13.12 -2.81 22.38
C GLY A 169 13.20 -1.31 22.10
N VAL A 170 12.91 -0.88 20.85
CA VAL A 170 12.86 0.55 20.49
C VAL A 170 11.50 1.19 20.78
N PHE A 171 10.58 0.46 21.37
CA PHE A 171 9.25 0.93 21.73
C PHE A 171 9.03 0.89 23.24
N ASN A 172 8.18 1.75 23.74
CA ASN A 172 7.71 1.73 25.12
C ASN A 172 6.18 1.89 25.15
N PRO A 173 5.43 0.88 25.60
CA PRO A 173 5.85 -0.49 25.89
C PRO A 173 6.30 -1.25 24.63
N PRO A 174 7.18 -2.26 24.78
CA PRO A 174 7.65 -3.04 23.64
C PRO A 174 6.53 -3.96 23.10
N PRO A 175 6.32 -4.02 21.78
CA PRO A 175 5.39 -4.97 21.18
C PRO A 175 5.93 -6.41 21.29
N LYS A 176 5.02 -7.39 21.17
CA LYS A 176 5.38 -8.82 21.21
C LYS A 176 6.08 -9.32 19.92
N VAL A 177 6.10 -8.52 18.87
CA VAL A 177 6.58 -8.88 17.53
C VAL A 177 7.60 -7.85 17.05
N GLN A 178 8.45 -8.26 16.11
CA GLN A 178 9.32 -7.34 15.40
C GLN A 178 8.52 -6.49 14.43
N SER A 179 9.01 -5.29 14.17
CA SER A 179 8.54 -4.43 13.09
C SER A 179 9.52 -4.47 11.92
N ALA A 180 9.09 -3.93 10.80
CA ALA A 180 9.97 -3.64 9.67
C ALA A 180 9.50 -2.37 8.97
N VAL A 181 10.44 -1.72 8.31
CA VAL A 181 10.17 -0.56 7.47
C VAL A 181 10.20 -1.00 6.02
N ILE A 182 9.15 -0.65 5.30
CA ILE A 182 9.03 -0.87 3.86
C ILE A 182 8.85 0.46 3.14
N ARG A 183 9.23 0.47 1.87
CA ARG A 183 8.96 1.56 0.96
C ARG A 183 8.23 1.02 -0.27
N LEU A 184 7.16 1.70 -0.65
CA LEU A 184 6.43 1.48 -1.88
C LEU A 184 6.65 2.69 -2.77
N ARG A 185 6.96 2.46 -4.05
CA ARG A 185 7.04 3.50 -5.09
C ARG A 185 6.16 3.10 -6.27
N ARG A 186 5.38 4.05 -6.78
CA ARG A 186 4.59 3.81 -7.99
C ARG A 186 5.52 3.33 -9.10
N ASN A 187 5.16 2.23 -9.73
CA ASN A 187 5.81 1.74 -10.93
C ASN A 187 5.20 2.41 -12.20
N ALA A 188 5.69 2.03 -13.36
CA ALA A 188 5.23 2.59 -14.64
C ALA A 188 3.84 2.12 -15.10
N VAL A 189 3.18 1.24 -14.33
CA VAL A 189 1.85 0.71 -14.68
C VAL A 189 0.77 1.71 -14.28
N GLU A 190 0.27 2.49 -15.22
CA GLU A 190 -0.85 3.39 -15.00
C GLU A 190 -2.16 2.60 -14.83
N ARG A 191 -2.42 1.67 -15.76
CA ARG A 191 -3.60 0.79 -15.78
C ARG A 191 -3.19 -0.63 -16.16
N LEU A 192 -3.86 -1.62 -15.57
CA LEU A 192 -3.69 -3.02 -15.98
C LEU A 192 -4.39 -3.25 -17.32
N ASP A 193 -3.82 -4.13 -18.13
CA ASP A 193 -4.44 -4.56 -19.40
C ASP A 193 -5.58 -5.58 -19.15
N CYS A 194 -6.50 -5.21 -18.24
CA CYS A 194 -7.71 -5.97 -17.90
C CYS A 194 -8.71 -5.10 -17.11
N ASP A 195 -9.90 -5.63 -16.85
CA ASP A 195 -10.84 -5.03 -15.90
C ASP A 195 -10.27 -5.13 -14.47
N GLU A 196 -9.85 -4.00 -13.89
CA GLU A 196 -9.23 -3.93 -12.56
C GLU A 196 -10.19 -4.33 -11.43
N THR A 197 -11.50 -4.13 -11.61
CA THR A 197 -12.51 -4.59 -10.65
C THR A 197 -12.61 -6.11 -10.65
N LEU A 198 -12.64 -6.71 -11.82
CA LEU A 198 -12.64 -8.16 -11.98
C LEU A 198 -11.32 -8.76 -11.49
N PHE A 199 -10.17 -8.14 -11.80
CA PHE A 199 -8.85 -8.54 -11.29
C PHE A 199 -8.85 -8.63 -9.76
N ARG A 200 -9.29 -7.58 -9.06
CA ARG A 200 -9.41 -7.59 -7.59
C ARG A 200 -10.31 -8.72 -7.09
N LYS A 201 -11.44 -8.97 -7.76
CA LYS A 201 -12.38 -10.06 -7.40
C LYS A 201 -11.72 -11.44 -7.58
N ILE A 202 -11.03 -11.68 -8.69
CA ILE A 202 -10.35 -12.95 -8.97
C ILE A 202 -9.23 -13.20 -7.96
N VAL A 203 -8.36 -12.23 -7.69
CA VAL A 203 -7.30 -12.34 -6.70
C VAL A 203 -7.88 -12.69 -5.32
N LYS A 204 -8.90 -11.97 -4.85
CA LYS A 204 -9.55 -12.26 -3.57
C LYS A 204 -10.20 -13.65 -3.56
N ALA A 205 -10.94 -14.02 -4.59
CA ALA A 205 -11.64 -15.30 -4.66
C ALA A 205 -10.68 -16.49 -4.64
N THR A 206 -9.58 -16.40 -5.37
CA THR A 206 -8.60 -17.48 -5.46
C THR A 206 -7.79 -17.63 -4.16
N PHE A 207 -7.32 -16.55 -3.56
CA PHE A 207 -6.60 -16.59 -2.29
C PHE A 207 -7.46 -16.97 -1.09
N ASN A 208 -8.77 -16.67 -1.09
CA ASN A 208 -9.70 -17.13 -0.06
C ASN A 208 -9.83 -18.67 -0.05
N GLN A 209 -9.47 -19.32 -1.15
CA GLN A 209 -9.41 -20.77 -1.30
C GLN A 209 -7.98 -21.24 -1.60
N ARG A 210 -6.98 -20.63 -0.98
CA ARG A 210 -5.55 -20.78 -1.27
C ARG A 210 -5.06 -22.22 -1.46
N ARG A 211 -5.62 -23.18 -0.72
CA ARG A 211 -5.23 -24.60 -0.83
C ARG A 211 -5.79 -25.30 -2.07
N LYS A 212 -6.71 -24.68 -2.81
CA LYS A 212 -7.29 -25.20 -4.05
C LYS A 212 -6.52 -24.66 -5.25
N THR A 213 -6.67 -25.38 -6.37
CA THR A 213 -6.17 -24.89 -7.67
C THR A 213 -6.99 -23.69 -8.15
N ILE A 214 -6.42 -22.92 -9.07
CA ILE A 214 -7.11 -21.80 -9.74
C ILE A 214 -8.43 -22.25 -10.34
N ARG A 215 -8.45 -23.38 -11.06
CA ARG A 215 -9.69 -23.94 -11.62
C ARG A 215 -10.79 -24.05 -10.56
N ASN A 216 -10.48 -24.70 -9.44
CA ASN A 216 -11.48 -24.98 -8.41
C ASN A 216 -11.97 -23.71 -7.72
N SER A 217 -11.08 -22.77 -7.38
CA SER A 217 -11.44 -21.52 -6.73
C SER A 217 -12.18 -20.58 -7.67
N LEU A 218 -11.75 -20.48 -8.94
CA LEU A 218 -12.38 -19.64 -9.94
C LEU A 218 -13.78 -20.15 -10.30
N CYS A 219 -13.93 -21.45 -10.61
CA CYS A 219 -15.23 -22.07 -10.90
C CYS A 219 -16.19 -22.02 -9.69
N SER A 220 -15.67 -21.99 -8.48
CA SER A 220 -16.49 -21.80 -7.27
C SER A 220 -17.03 -20.37 -7.17
N ALA A 221 -16.20 -19.39 -7.54
CA ALA A 221 -16.56 -17.96 -7.45
C ALA A 221 -17.38 -17.44 -8.63
N PHE A 222 -17.22 -18.06 -9.82
CA PHE A 222 -17.85 -17.65 -11.08
C PHE A 222 -18.61 -18.82 -11.71
N PRO A 223 -19.92 -18.95 -11.46
CA PRO A 223 -20.74 -20.04 -12.01
C PRO A 223 -20.75 -20.13 -13.54
N THR A 224 -20.71 -18.97 -14.23
CA THR A 224 -20.65 -18.90 -15.71
C THR A 224 -19.36 -19.51 -16.25
N VAL A 225 -18.22 -19.27 -15.59
CA VAL A 225 -16.94 -19.88 -15.92
C VAL A 225 -17.00 -21.40 -15.72
N ARG A 226 -17.58 -21.84 -14.59
CA ARG A 226 -17.77 -23.27 -14.30
C ARG A 226 -18.56 -23.97 -15.40
N GLN A 227 -19.67 -23.34 -15.82
CA GLN A 227 -20.55 -23.88 -16.87
C GLN A 227 -19.80 -23.96 -18.22
N ALA A 228 -19.15 -22.86 -18.64
CA ALA A 228 -18.41 -22.82 -19.90
C ALA A 228 -17.31 -23.89 -19.99
N VAL A 229 -16.59 -24.11 -18.88
CA VAL A 229 -15.56 -25.15 -18.79
C VAL A 229 -16.17 -26.55 -18.80
N ALA A 230 -17.29 -26.78 -18.09
CA ALA A 230 -17.96 -28.07 -18.04
C ALA A 230 -18.56 -28.52 -19.38
N GLU A 231 -19.06 -27.54 -20.16
CA GLU A 231 -19.64 -27.77 -21.48
C GLU A 231 -18.60 -27.81 -22.62
N GLY A 232 -17.32 -27.63 -22.30
CA GLY A 232 -16.26 -27.61 -23.31
C GLY A 232 -16.34 -26.42 -24.28
N ARG A 233 -17.03 -25.33 -23.90
CA ARG A 233 -17.16 -24.15 -24.74
C ARG A 233 -15.87 -23.32 -24.85
N VAL A 234 -14.93 -23.55 -23.96
CA VAL A 234 -13.67 -22.85 -23.90
C VAL A 234 -12.53 -23.77 -23.53
N GLU A 235 -11.36 -23.50 -24.09
CA GLU A 235 -10.13 -24.17 -23.66
C GLU A 235 -9.76 -23.76 -22.22
N PRO A 236 -9.34 -24.71 -21.39
CA PRO A 236 -8.89 -24.41 -20.03
C PRO A 236 -7.73 -23.44 -20.01
N HIS A 237 -7.80 -22.45 -19.13
CA HIS A 237 -6.69 -21.49 -18.95
C HIS A 237 -5.43 -22.20 -18.45
N ALA A 238 -4.25 -21.80 -18.94
CA ALA A 238 -2.97 -22.40 -18.59
C ALA A 238 -2.68 -22.46 -17.08
N SER A 239 -3.20 -21.48 -16.30
CA SER A 239 -3.03 -21.44 -14.84
C SER A 239 -3.97 -22.38 -14.05
N PHE A 240 -4.86 -23.13 -14.68
CA PHE A 240 -5.89 -23.90 -13.98
C PHE A 240 -5.36 -24.96 -13.01
N SER A 241 -4.22 -25.57 -13.29
CA SER A 241 -3.56 -26.54 -12.41
C SER A 241 -2.76 -25.90 -11.29
N SER A 242 -2.46 -24.62 -11.39
CA SER A 242 -1.65 -23.86 -10.43
C SER A 242 -2.43 -23.50 -9.17
N ARG A 243 -1.72 -23.11 -8.11
CA ARG A 243 -2.30 -22.48 -6.92
C ARG A 243 -2.10 -20.95 -6.97
N PRO A 244 -2.96 -20.15 -6.31
CA PRO A 244 -2.90 -18.70 -6.42
C PRO A 244 -1.54 -18.11 -6.01
N GLU A 245 -0.87 -18.67 -4.99
CA GLU A 245 0.43 -18.18 -4.55
C GLU A 245 1.56 -18.35 -5.58
N THR A 246 1.37 -19.16 -6.61
CA THR A 246 2.39 -19.38 -7.65
C THR A 246 2.25 -18.43 -8.84
N LEU A 247 1.12 -17.72 -8.95
CA LEU A 247 0.88 -16.82 -10.06
C LEU A 247 1.51 -15.45 -9.84
N SER A 248 2.21 -14.95 -10.86
CA SER A 248 2.66 -13.56 -10.91
C SER A 248 1.47 -12.61 -11.14
N VAL A 249 1.70 -11.31 -10.96
CA VAL A 249 0.71 -10.27 -11.30
C VAL A 249 0.26 -10.40 -12.76
N GLN A 250 1.20 -10.57 -13.70
CA GLN A 250 0.87 -10.71 -15.12
C GLN A 250 -0.01 -11.93 -15.39
N GLN A 251 0.26 -13.06 -14.76
CA GLN A 251 -0.57 -14.25 -14.90
C GLN A 251 -1.99 -14.06 -14.33
N PHE A 252 -2.15 -13.24 -13.28
CA PHE A 252 -3.48 -12.82 -12.82
C PHE A 252 -4.17 -11.88 -13.79
N VAL A 253 -3.45 -10.98 -14.46
CA VAL A 253 -3.97 -10.12 -15.54
C VAL A 253 -4.49 -10.98 -16.70
N ASP A 254 -3.67 -11.94 -17.16
CA ASP A 254 -4.04 -12.88 -18.24
C ASP A 254 -5.26 -13.71 -17.87
N LEU A 255 -5.31 -14.24 -16.63
CA LEU A 255 -6.45 -14.98 -16.10
C LEU A 255 -7.71 -14.11 -16.04
N THR A 256 -7.56 -12.84 -15.71
CA THR A 256 -8.68 -11.88 -15.66
C THR A 256 -9.23 -11.61 -17.06
N ARG A 257 -8.36 -11.38 -18.05
CA ARG A 257 -8.75 -11.20 -19.46
C ARG A 257 -9.50 -12.40 -19.96
N TRP A 258 -8.96 -13.60 -19.76
CA TRP A 258 -9.62 -14.85 -20.13
C TRP A 258 -10.98 -15.00 -19.45
N THR A 259 -11.07 -14.70 -18.14
CA THR A 259 -12.34 -14.77 -17.40
C THR A 259 -13.38 -13.80 -17.94
N ALA A 260 -12.97 -12.57 -18.29
CA ALA A 260 -13.86 -11.54 -18.81
C ALA A 260 -14.55 -11.96 -20.12
N THR A 261 -13.94 -12.83 -20.94
CA THR A 261 -14.58 -13.33 -22.17
C THR A 261 -15.76 -14.25 -21.90
N LEU A 262 -15.98 -14.67 -20.65
CA LEU A 262 -17.00 -15.64 -20.24
C LEU A 262 -18.11 -15.04 -19.37
N LEU A 263 -17.98 -13.77 -18.98
CA LEU A 263 -18.95 -13.05 -18.14
C LEU A 263 -19.82 -12.12 -18.96
#